data_9d6fc3bf73e068633b47383d634312a2
#
_entry.id   9d6fc3bf73e068633b47383d634312a2
#
_cell.length_a   1.000
_cell.length_b   1.000
_cell.length_c   1.000
_cell.angle_alpha   90.00
_cell.angle_beta   90.00
_cell.angle_gamma   90.00
#
_symmetry.space_group_name_H-M   'P 1'
#
loop_
_entity.id
_entity.type
_entity.pdbx_description
1 polymer ?
#
loop_
_entity_poly.entity_id
_entity_poly.type
_entity_poly.pdbx_seq_one_letter_code
_entity_poly.pdbx_strand_id
1 'polypeptide(L)'
;MPALTTYATKIQPAWVDYNGHLRDAFYLLIFSYATDALMDTLGLTSDNREANGHSLFTLELHLNYLHEVKLGAAVEVHTQLIAHDAKRLHLYHSLHLVGDEKELAGNEQMLLHVDLAGPHSAPFAEATLEKLVAISAEQADLPRPALLGRVIGLPPKK
;
A
#
# COMPACT_ATOMS: atom_id res chain seq x y z
N MET A 1 -13.20 -8.19 10.53
CA MET A 1 -12.00 -7.39 10.85
C MET A 1 -11.80 -6.36 9.78
N PRO A 2 -11.51 -5.11 10.13
CA PRO A 2 -11.15 -4.10 9.13
C PRO A 2 -9.82 -4.43 8.47
N ALA A 3 -9.53 -3.77 7.36
CA ALA A 3 -8.22 -3.81 6.77
C ALA A 3 -7.17 -3.25 7.76
N LEU A 4 -5.94 -3.69 7.62
CA LEU A 4 -4.84 -3.26 8.50
C LEU A 4 -4.54 -1.77 8.30
N THR A 5 -4.60 -0.97 9.36
CA THR A 5 -4.13 0.42 9.31
C THR A 5 -2.61 0.39 9.38
N THR A 6 -1.97 0.79 8.27
CA THR A 6 -0.50 0.72 8.14
C THR A 6 0.18 2.04 8.40
N TYR A 7 -0.44 3.16 8.03
CA TYR A 7 0.18 4.47 8.11
C TYR A 7 -0.86 5.55 8.41
N ALA A 8 -0.48 6.55 9.18
CA ALA A 8 -1.31 7.72 9.47
C ALA A 8 -0.43 8.97 9.51
N THR A 9 -0.95 10.08 8.99
CA THR A 9 -0.23 11.35 8.95
C THR A 9 -1.20 12.53 8.81
N LYS A 10 -0.67 13.74 8.90
CA LYS A 10 -1.38 14.96 8.51
C LYS A 10 -0.82 15.48 7.20
N ILE A 11 -1.69 16.03 6.36
CA ILE A 11 -1.28 16.62 5.08
C ILE A 11 -0.44 17.87 5.34
N GLN A 12 0.80 17.84 4.89
CA GLN A 12 1.81 18.87 5.12
C GLN A 12 1.71 19.99 4.07
N PRO A 13 2.14 21.23 4.40
CA PRO A 13 2.15 22.35 3.44
C PRO A 13 2.92 22.06 2.16
N ALA A 14 4.03 21.29 2.25
CA ALA A 14 4.85 20.93 1.09
C ALA A 14 4.16 19.97 0.12
N TRP A 15 3.05 19.35 0.52
CA TRP A 15 2.35 18.33 -0.28
C TRP A 15 1.14 18.85 -1.05
N VAL A 16 0.78 20.11 -0.85
CA VAL A 16 -0.42 20.69 -1.46
C VAL A 16 -0.09 21.62 -2.63
N ASP A 17 -1.07 21.77 -3.51
CA ASP A 17 -1.02 22.72 -4.60
C ASP A 17 -1.48 24.12 -4.16
N TYR A 18 -1.57 25.06 -5.10
CA TYR A 18 -2.00 26.43 -4.84
C TYR A 18 -3.45 26.54 -4.34
N ASN A 19 -4.28 25.51 -4.54
CA ASN A 19 -5.64 25.42 -4.01
C ASN A 19 -5.71 24.83 -2.59
N GLY A 20 -4.57 24.44 -2.02
CA GLY A 20 -4.53 23.78 -0.71
C GLY A 20 -4.98 22.32 -0.74
N HIS A 21 -4.98 21.69 -1.90
CA HIS A 21 -5.33 20.29 -2.07
C HIS A 21 -4.08 19.43 -2.26
N LEU A 22 -4.11 18.23 -1.68
CA LEU A 22 -3.03 17.24 -1.84
C LEU A 22 -2.76 16.99 -3.33
N ARG A 23 -1.48 17.17 -3.73
CA ARG A 23 -1.05 16.89 -5.12
C ARG A 23 -1.05 15.40 -5.40
N ASP A 24 -1.29 15.06 -6.65
CA ASP A 24 -1.32 13.69 -7.16
C ASP A 24 -0.11 12.84 -6.72
N ALA A 25 1.10 13.35 -6.88
CA ALA A 25 2.33 12.64 -6.52
C ALA A 25 2.45 12.34 -5.02
N PHE A 26 1.86 13.16 -4.16
CA PHE A 26 1.96 12.98 -2.72
C PHE A 26 0.97 11.94 -2.17
N TYR A 27 -0.11 11.63 -2.88
CA TYR A 27 -0.90 10.42 -2.60
C TYR A 27 -0.01 9.18 -2.69
N LEU A 28 0.79 9.09 -3.76
CA LEU A 28 1.72 7.97 -3.93
C LEU A 28 2.78 7.94 -2.83
N LEU A 29 3.30 9.10 -2.41
CA LEU A 29 4.25 9.16 -1.30
C LEU A 29 3.65 8.58 -0.01
N ILE A 30 2.41 8.93 0.31
CA ILE A 30 1.71 8.40 1.48
C ILE A 30 1.56 6.87 1.36
N PHE A 31 1.18 6.36 0.20
CA PHE A 31 1.09 4.92 -0.04
C PHE A 31 2.45 4.23 0.02
N SER A 32 3.51 4.90 -0.43
CA SER A 32 4.88 4.40 -0.29
C SER A 32 5.27 4.22 1.18
N TYR A 33 4.96 5.20 2.02
CA TYR A 33 5.19 5.09 3.48
C TYR A 33 4.33 3.98 4.10
N ALA A 34 3.12 3.76 3.61
CA ALA A 34 2.28 2.65 4.06
C ALA A 34 2.91 1.29 3.70
N THR A 35 3.53 1.18 2.54
CA THR A 35 4.28 -0.02 2.14
C THR A 35 5.49 -0.23 3.05
N ASP A 36 6.23 0.82 3.39
CA ASP A 36 7.35 0.73 4.35
C ASP A 36 6.86 0.23 5.72
N ALA A 37 5.76 0.75 6.21
CA ALA A 37 5.16 0.31 7.47
C ALA A 37 4.69 -1.15 7.42
N LEU A 38 4.14 -1.57 6.29
CA LEU A 38 3.79 -2.99 6.08
C LEU A 38 5.04 -3.86 6.09
N MET A 39 6.13 -3.42 5.45
CA MET A 39 7.42 -4.14 5.48
C MET A 39 7.89 -4.36 6.93
N ASP A 40 7.80 -3.34 7.76
CA ASP A 40 8.14 -3.47 9.19
C ASP A 40 7.26 -4.54 9.88
N THR A 41 5.97 -4.53 9.60
CA THR A 41 5.03 -5.54 10.12
C THR A 41 5.39 -6.96 9.66
N LEU A 42 5.90 -7.11 8.44
CA LEU A 42 6.32 -8.39 7.86
C LEU A 42 7.71 -8.84 8.29
N GLY A 43 8.40 -8.08 9.15
CA GLY A 43 9.74 -8.39 9.59
C GLY A 43 10.85 -7.94 8.65
N LEU A 44 10.50 -7.16 7.62
CA LEU A 44 11.45 -6.56 6.69
C LEU A 44 11.85 -5.14 7.17
N THR A 45 12.23 -5.04 8.44
CA THR A 45 12.69 -3.81 9.07
C THR A 45 14.02 -3.35 8.50
N SER A 46 14.40 -2.08 8.73
CA SER A 46 15.72 -1.57 8.34
C SER A 46 16.85 -2.47 8.81
N ASP A 47 16.82 -2.86 10.08
CA ASP A 47 17.86 -3.71 10.68
C ASP A 47 17.91 -5.09 10.01
N ASN A 48 16.76 -5.69 9.76
CA ASN A 48 16.69 -6.99 9.09
C ASN A 48 17.11 -6.90 7.62
N ARG A 49 16.77 -5.81 6.92
CA ARG A 49 17.22 -5.58 5.55
C ARG A 49 18.74 -5.45 5.46
N GLU A 50 19.35 -4.72 6.39
CA GLU A 50 20.81 -4.60 6.48
C GLU A 50 21.49 -5.94 6.79
N ALA A 51 20.92 -6.72 7.72
CA ALA A 51 21.47 -8.01 8.12
C ALA A 51 21.33 -9.07 7.03
N ASN A 52 20.21 -9.12 6.31
CA ASN A 52 19.85 -10.18 5.36
C ASN A 52 20.05 -9.78 3.90
N GLY A 53 20.11 -8.48 3.61
CA GLY A 53 20.17 -7.99 2.25
C GLY A 53 18.88 -8.18 1.45
N HIS A 54 17.73 -8.35 2.11
CA HIS A 54 16.44 -8.57 1.46
C HIS A 54 15.57 -7.31 1.49
N SER A 55 14.75 -7.11 0.46
CA SER A 55 13.82 -5.99 0.36
C SER A 55 12.60 -6.34 -0.50
N LEU A 56 11.64 -5.43 -0.56
CA LEU A 56 10.52 -5.49 -1.51
C LEU A 56 10.66 -4.34 -2.52
N PHE A 57 10.59 -4.68 -3.81
CA PHE A 57 10.54 -3.72 -4.88
C PHE A 57 9.13 -3.60 -5.42
N THR A 58 8.65 -2.39 -5.63
CA THR A 58 7.38 -2.15 -6.32
C THR A 58 7.60 -2.38 -7.81
N LEU A 59 6.85 -3.33 -8.40
CA LEU A 59 6.95 -3.64 -9.83
C LEU A 59 5.97 -2.82 -10.65
N GLU A 60 4.75 -2.69 -10.16
CA GLU A 60 3.69 -1.93 -10.83
C GLU A 60 2.67 -1.47 -9.80
N LEU A 61 1.96 -0.41 -10.14
CA LEU A 61 0.86 0.08 -9.35
C LEU A 61 -0.18 0.79 -10.21
N HIS A 62 -1.40 0.78 -9.72
CA HIS A 62 -2.50 1.56 -10.27
C HIS A 62 -3.05 2.44 -9.16
N LEU A 63 -3.18 3.73 -9.42
CA LEU A 63 -3.63 4.72 -8.45
C LEU A 63 -4.89 5.43 -8.96
N ASN A 64 -5.96 5.40 -8.18
CA ASN A 64 -7.20 6.11 -8.47
C ASN A 64 -7.44 7.21 -7.45
N TYR A 65 -7.76 8.40 -7.94
CA TYR A 65 -8.09 9.57 -7.14
C TYR A 65 -9.61 9.71 -7.12
N LEU A 66 -10.23 9.63 -5.95
CA LEU A 66 -11.69 9.65 -5.82
C LEU A 66 -12.21 10.96 -5.24
N HIS A 67 -11.48 11.53 -4.26
CA HIS A 67 -11.86 12.76 -3.58
C HIS A 67 -10.64 13.61 -3.25
N GLU A 68 -10.83 14.92 -3.22
CA GLU A 68 -9.80 15.86 -2.81
C GLU A 68 -9.50 15.75 -1.32
N VAL A 69 -8.26 16.03 -0.95
CA VAL A 69 -7.81 16.05 0.45
C VAL A 69 -7.15 17.40 0.72
N LYS A 70 -7.54 18.05 1.81
CA LYS A 70 -7.11 19.41 2.14
C LYS A 70 -5.87 19.41 3.03
N LEU A 71 -5.14 20.53 2.97
CA LEU A 71 -4.05 20.83 3.89
C LEU A 71 -4.50 20.63 5.35
N GLY A 72 -3.66 19.98 6.14
CA GLY A 72 -3.88 19.75 7.57
C GLY A 72 -4.83 18.60 7.89
N ALA A 73 -5.46 17.98 6.88
CA ALA A 73 -6.33 16.83 7.12
C ALA A 73 -5.54 15.66 7.75
N ALA A 74 -6.11 15.03 8.76
CA ALA A 74 -5.57 13.80 9.34
C ALA A 74 -6.07 12.62 8.52
N VAL A 75 -5.15 11.85 7.94
CA VAL A 75 -5.44 10.71 7.06
C VAL A 75 -4.79 9.45 7.56
N GLU A 76 -5.37 8.32 7.18
CA GLU A 76 -4.80 6.99 7.44
C GLU A 76 -4.92 6.11 6.20
N VAL A 77 -4.00 5.17 6.06
CA VAL A 77 -4.00 4.17 5.00
C VAL A 77 -4.44 2.82 5.58
N HIS A 78 -5.43 2.22 4.94
CA HIS A 78 -5.82 0.84 5.19
C HIS A 78 -5.20 -0.05 4.10
N THR A 79 -4.65 -1.18 4.51
CA THR A 79 -3.99 -2.12 3.61
C THR A 79 -4.68 -3.47 3.66
N GLN A 80 -5.00 -3.99 2.49
CA GLN A 80 -5.53 -5.34 2.30
C GLN A 80 -4.57 -6.16 1.46
N LEU A 81 -4.18 -7.34 1.95
CA LEU A 81 -3.44 -8.30 1.17
C LEU A 81 -4.41 -9.03 0.25
N ILE A 82 -4.15 -8.99 -1.05
CA ILE A 82 -5.02 -9.60 -2.05
C ILE A 82 -4.58 -11.02 -2.36
N ALA A 83 -3.27 -11.21 -2.59
CA ALA A 83 -2.68 -12.50 -2.87
C ALA A 83 -1.17 -12.46 -2.63
N HIS A 84 -0.56 -13.61 -2.47
CA HIS A 84 0.89 -13.73 -2.46
C HIS A 84 1.32 -15.10 -2.97
N ASP A 85 2.54 -15.18 -3.43
CA ASP A 85 3.21 -16.45 -3.72
C ASP A 85 4.56 -16.51 -2.96
N ALA A 86 5.47 -17.35 -3.38
CA ALA A 86 6.75 -17.53 -2.69
C ALA A 86 7.61 -16.26 -2.64
N LYS A 87 7.40 -15.29 -3.53
CA LYS A 87 8.25 -14.10 -3.67
C LYS A 87 7.53 -12.82 -4.06
N ARG A 88 6.22 -12.87 -4.36
CA ARG A 88 5.43 -11.70 -4.78
C ARG A 88 4.30 -11.43 -3.81
N LEU A 89 3.95 -10.15 -3.69
CA LEU A 89 2.84 -9.69 -2.87
C LEU A 89 1.96 -8.75 -3.69
N HIS A 90 0.69 -9.10 -3.81
CA HIS A 90 -0.35 -8.26 -4.41
C HIS A 90 -1.18 -7.65 -3.28
N LEU A 91 -1.21 -6.32 -3.20
CA LEU A 91 -1.92 -5.61 -2.14
C LEU A 91 -2.76 -4.46 -2.68
N TYR A 92 -3.64 -3.97 -1.82
CA TYR A 92 -4.43 -2.77 -2.06
C TYR A 92 -4.36 -1.84 -0.86
N HIS A 93 -3.95 -0.60 -1.11
CA HIS A 93 -4.00 0.49 -0.14
C HIS A 93 -5.19 1.39 -0.43
N SER A 94 -5.89 1.84 0.60
CA SER A 94 -6.92 2.87 0.50
C SER A 94 -6.64 4.00 1.49
N LEU A 95 -6.85 5.23 1.03
CA LEU A 95 -6.66 6.44 1.84
C LEU A 95 -7.98 6.91 2.41
N HIS A 96 -8.00 7.24 3.69
CA HIS A 96 -9.19 7.69 4.42
C HIS A 96 -8.87 8.88 5.31
N LEU A 97 -9.86 9.72 5.62
CA LEU A 97 -9.75 10.56 6.81
C LEU A 97 -9.75 9.63 8.03
N VAL A 98 -9.01 10.01 9.07
CA VAL A 98 -8.95 9.21 10.31
C VAL A 98 -10.37 9.02 10.86
N GLY A 99 -10.75 7.75 11.05
CA GLY A 99 -12.06 7.38 11.58
C GLY A 99 -13.21 7.39 10.57
N ASP A 100 -12.94 7.65 9.29
CA ASP A 100 -13.93 7.64 8.22
C ASP A 100 -13.69 6.46 7.28
N GLU A 101 -14.74 5.73 6.94
CA GLU A 101 -14.66 4.59 6.01
C GLU A 101 -14.63 5.01 4.53
N LYS A 102 -14.92 6.29 4.24
CA LYS A 102 -14.93 6.79 2.87
C LYS A 102 -13.53 6.73 2.24
N GLU A 103 -13.41 6.03 1.14
CA GLU A 103 -12.17 5.93 0.38
C GLU A 103 -11.93 7.22 -0.42
N LEU A 104 -10.79 7.87 -0.17
CA LEU A 104 -10.38 9.10 -0.84
C LEU A 104 -9.51 8.82 -2.07
N ALA A 105 -8.75 7.74 -2.03
CA ALA A 105 -7.92 7.24 -3.12
C ALA A 105 -7.65 5.76 -2.89
N GLY A 106 -7.41 5.02 -3.98
CA GLY A 106 -7.07 3.61 -3.94
C GLY A 106 -5.82 3.32 -4.73
N ASN A 107 -5.01 2.39 -4.25
CA ASN A 107 -3.75 2.03 -4.88
C ASN A 107 -3.53 0.52 -4.85
N GLU A 108 -3.62 -0.09 -6.02
CA GLU A 108 -3.26 -1.50 -6.21
C GLU A 108 -1.78 -1.61 -6.52
N GLN A 109 -1.06 -2.54 -5.87
CA GLN A 109 0.37 -2.75 -6.06
C GLN A 109 0.73 -4.22 -6.21
N MET A 110 1.74 -4.47 -7.06
CA MET A 110 2.47 -5.71 -7.11
C MET A 110 3.90 -5.48 -6.64
N LEU A 111 4.33 -6.22 -5.62
CA LEU A 111 5.65 -6.13 -5.02
C LEU A 111 6.41 -7.44 -5.23
N LEU A 112 7.73 -7.33 -5.36
CA LEU A 112 8.64 -8.47 -5.52
C LEU A 112 9.67 -8.48 -4.39
N HIS A 113 9.78 -9.62 -3.71
CA HIS A 113 10.85 -9.85 -2.75
C HIS A 113 12.15 -10.10 -3.48
N VAL A 114 13.19 -9.39 -3.08
CA VAL A 114 14.50 -9.41 -3.74
C VAL A 114 15.63 -9.61 -2.73
N ASP A 115 16.68 -10.24 -3.21
CA ASP A 115 17.99 -10.26 -2.59
C ASP A 115 18.82 -9.15 -3.25
N LEU A 116 19.30 -8.20 -2.44
CA LEU A 116 20.05 -7.04 -2.93
C LEU A 116 21.47 -7.39 -3.38
N ALA A 117 21.96 -8.59 -3.05
CA ALA A 117 23.30 -9.01 -3.42
C ALA A 117 23.50 -9.18 -4.92
N GLY A 118 22.41 -9.42 -5.69
CA GLY A 118 22.42 -9.57 -7.13
C GLY A 118 22.22 -8.27 -7.93
N PRO A 119 21.15 -7.41 -7.81
CA PRO A 119 19.90 -7.82 -7.20
C PRO A 119 19.14 -8.84 -8.05
N HIS A 120 18.43 -9.74 -7.40
CA HIS A 120 17.58 -10.73 -8.07
C HIS A 120 16.40 -11.10 -7.17
N SER A 121 15.33 -11.64 -7.78
CA SER A 121 14.18 -12.09 -6.99
C SER A 121 14.58 -13.26 -6.09
N ALA A 122 14.03 -13.29 -4.89
CA ALA A 122 14.29 -14.32 -3.91
C ALA A 122 13.03 -14.68 -3.13
N PRO A 123 12.86 -15.93 -2.68
CA PRO A 123 11.72 -16.30 -1.85
C PRO A 123 11.68 -15.53 -0.54
N PHE A 124 10.48 -15.24 -0.05
CA PHE A 124 10.30 -14.73 1.31
C PHE A 124 10.91 -15.70 2.33
N ALA A 125 11.48 -15.15 3.40
CA ALA A 125 11.84 -15.94 4.56
C ALA A 125 10.58 -16.60 5.17
N GLU A 126 10.73 -17.77 5.78
CA GLU A 126 9.64 -18.52 6.39
C GLU A 126 8.84 -17.67 7.39
N ALA A 127 9.53 -16.93 8.25
CA ALA A 127 8.88 -16.03 9.22
C ALA A 127 8.01 -14.95 8.55
N THR A 128 8.42 -14.42 7.40
CA THR A 128 7.64 -13.46 6.62
C THR A 128 6.42 -14.12 6.00
N LEU A 129 6.57 -15.32 5.43
CA LEU A 129 5.43 -16.08 4.87
C LEU A 129 4.39 -16.41 5.93
N GLU A 130 4.80 -16.78 7.14
CA GLU A 130 3.89 -17.02 8.26
C GLU A 130 3.05 -15.78 8.59
N LYS A 131 3.66 -14.60 8.60
CA LYS A 131 2.97 -13.33 8.82
C LYS A 131 2.00 -13.00 7.69
N LEU A 132 2.39 -13.21 6.44
CA LEU A 132 1.52 -13.03 5.28
C LEU A 132 0.29 -13.94 5.36
N VAL A 133 0.48 -15.19 5.71
CA VAL A 133 -0.61 -16.17 5.90
C VAL A 133 -1.54 -15.72 7.03
N ALA A 134 -0.98 -15.27 8.16
CA ALA A 134 -1.77 -14.82 9.31
C ALA A 134 -2.63 -13.60 8.96
N ILE A 135 -2.05 -12.59 8.33
CA ILE A 135 -2.77 -11.37 7.93
C ILE A 135 -3.85 -11.73 6.90
N SER A 136 -3.52 -12.56 5.91
CA SER A 136 -4.49 -13.01 4.90
C SER A 136 -5.67 -13.75 5.51
N ALA A 137 -5.44 -14.57 6.53
CA ALA A 137 -6.50 -15.28 7.25
C ALA A 137 -7.40 -14.31 8.02
N GLU A 138 -6.83 -13.31 8.70
CA GLU A 138 -7.58 -12.27 9.40
C GLU A 138 -8.45 -11.43 8.43
N GLN A 139 -7.99 -11.25 7.20
CA GLN A 139 -8.66 -10.46 6.18
C GLN A 139 -9.56 -11.28 5.24
N ALA A 140 -9.73 -12.57 5.48
CA ALA A 140 -10.44 -13.49 4.56
C ALA A 140 -11.87 -13.04 4.21
N ASP A 141 -12.56 -12.39 5.15
CA ASP A 141 -13.94 -11.94 4.98
C ASP A 141 -14.06 -10.50 4.48
N LEU A 142 -12.95 -9.81 4.26
CA LEU A 142 -12.99 -8.45 3.72
C LEU A 142 -13.50 -8.47 2.27
N PRO A 143 -14.39 -7.53 1.91
CA PRO A 143 -14.84 -7.43 0.53
C PRO A 143 -13.67 -7.09 -0.40
N ARG A 144 -13.72 -7.63 -1.61
CA ARG A 144 -12.76 -7.30 -2.66
C ARG A 144 -12.88 -5.81 -3.00
N PRO A 145 -11.78 -5.05 -2.98
CA PRO A 145 -11.82 -3.63 -3.35
C PRO A 145 -12.38 -3.44 -4.77
N ALA A 146 -13.31 -2.49 -4.93
CA ALA A 146 -14.02 -2.26 -6.20
C ALA A 146 -13.09 -1.84 -7.35
N LEU A 147 -11.95 -1.22 -7.04
CA LEU A 147 -11.02 -0.70 -8.03
C LEU A 147 -9.91 -1.68 -8.41
N LEU A 148 -9.91 -2.89 -7.85
CA LEU A 148 -8.91 -3.90 -8.23
C LEU A 148 -9.04 -4.30 -9.70
N GLY A 149 -7.89 -4.40 -10.37
CA GLY A 149 -7.82 -4.82 -11.76
C GLY A 149 -8.37 -3.80 -12.74
N ARG A 150 -8.56 -2.56 -12.30
CA ARG A 150 -9.05 -1.50 -13.18
C ARG A 150 -8.05 -1.22 -14.30
N VAL A 151 -8.56 -1.18 -15.52
CA VAL A 151 -7.80 -0.76 -16.71
C VAL A 151 -8.20 0.68 -17.05
N ILE A 152 -7.20 1.52 -17.31
CA ILE A 152 -7.44 2.91 -17.71
C ILE A 152 -8.10 2.93 -19.08
N GLY A 153 -9.20 3.64 -19.17
CA GLY A 153 -9.95 3.80 -20.43
C GLY A 153 -11.11 4.76 -20.25
N LEU A 154 -11.67 5.19 -21.37
CA LEU A 154 -12.85 6.04 -21.32
C LEU A 154 -14.05 5.24 -20.80
N PRO A 155 -14.94 5.86 -20.00
CA PRO A 155 -16.16 5.19 -19.57
C PRO A 155 -17.03 4.88 -20.80
N PRO A 156 -17.85 3.82 -20.74
CA PRO A 156 -18.76 3.52 -21.84
C PRO A 156 -19.75 4.67 -22.06
N LYS A 157 -20.12 4.91 -23.31
CA LYS A 157 -21.16 5.89 -23.64
C LYS A 157 -22.50 5.44 -23.04
N LYS A 158 -23.20 6.40 -22.42
CA LYS A 158 -24.56 6.18 -21.91
C LYS A 158 -25.58 6.12 -23.05
#